data_7e011323c769c788fa655e611153dde0
#
_entry.id   7e011323c769c788fa655e611153dde0
#
_cell.length_a   1.000
_cell.length_b   1.000
_cell.length_c   1.000
_cell.angle_alpha   90.00
_cell.angle_beta   90.00
_cell.angle_gamma   90.00
#
_symmetry.space_group_name_H-M   'P 1'
#
loop_
_entity.id
_entity.type
_entity.pdbx_description
1 polymer ?
#
loop_
_entity_poly.entity_id
_entity_poly.type
_entity_poly.pdbx_seq_one_letter_code
_entity_poly.pdbx_strand_id
1 'polypeptide(L)'
;MLFRSQAKAVSNYTNSILANMEATDEGYDEALLLDSQGFVSEGAGENVFVVKDGVIYTPDLSAGALNGITRNTVFHIAKDLGLEIVQKRITRDEIYIADELFFTGTAAEVTPIRELDRVEIGSGSRGPITEKIQNAFFDIVNGRNPKYAHWLTAV
;
A
#
# COMPACT_ATOMS: atom_id res chain seq x y z
N MET A 1 1.43 -16.92 25.85
CA MET A 1 2.17 -16.27 24.74
C MET A 1 1.14 -15.90 23.68
N LEU A 2 0.89 -14.61 23.46
CA LEU A 2 -0.05 -14.17 22.42
C LEU A 2 0.72 -14.16 21.09
N PHE A 3 0.36 -15.05 20.19
CA PHE A 3 0.83 -15.01 18.80
C PHE A 3 0.26 -13.76 18.13
N ARG A 4 1.12 -12.84 17.74
CA ARG A 4 0.71 -11.68 16.92
C ARG A 4 0.73 -12.11 15.47
N SER A 5 -0.43 -12.29 14.88
CA SER A 5 -0.61 -12.64 13.46
C SER A 5 0.02 -11.61 12.51
N GLN A 6 0.22 -10.38 12.97
CA GLN A 6 0.87 -9.28 12.23
C GLN A 6 2.40 -9.25 12.40
N ALA A 7 3.01 -10.28 12.99
CA ALA A 7 4.47 -10.35 13.02
C ALA A 7 5.02 -10.62 11.60
N LYS A 8 6.07 -9.88 11.21
CA LYS A 8 6.78 -10.11 9.95
C LYS A 8 7.63 -11.38 10.04
N ALA A 9 6.96 -12.52 10.18
CA ALA A 9 7.57 -13.84 10.27
C ALA A 9 7.41 -14.57 8.94
N VAL A 10 8.46 -15.32 8.52
CA VAL A 10 8.47 -16.05 7.25
C VAL A 10 7.25 -16.96 7.08
N SER A 11 6.83 -17.61 8.16
CA SER A 11 5.64 -18.51 8.14
C SER A 11 4.34 -17.80 7.74
N ASN A 12 4.22 -16.51 7.98
CA ASN A 12 3.02 -15.74 7.63
C ASN A 12 2.97 -15.41 6.12
N TYR A 13 4.11 -15.50 5.43
CA TYR A 13 4.20 -15.21 4.00
C TYR A 13 3.87 -16.39 3.09
N THR A 14 3.64 -17.59 3.63
CA THR A 14 3.34 -18.77 2.80
C THR A 14 2.11 -18.53 1.91
N ASN A 15 1.03 -17.99 2.47
CA ASN A 15 -0.17 -17.66 1.70
C ASN A 15 0.08 -16.56 0.66
N SER A 16 0.82 -15.52 1.02
CA SER A 16 1.18 -14.43 0.11
C SER A 16 2.04 -14.91 -1.05
N ILE A 17 2.98 -15.82 -0.79
CA ILE A 17 3.82 -16.43 -1.83
C ILE A 17 2.96 -17.22 -2.83
N LEU A 18 2.01 -18.04 -2.33
CA LEU A 18 1.11 -18.81 -3.20
C LEU A 18 0.23 -17.90 -4.05
N ALA A 19 -0.32 -16.84 -3.44
CA ALA A 19 -1.14 -15.86 -4.15
C ALA A 19 -0.35 -15.11 -5.24
N ASN A 20 0.89 -14.71 -4.94
CA ASN A 20 1.77 -14.05 -5.93
C ASN A 20 2.15 -15.00 -7.06
N MET A 21 2.40 -16.28 -6.78
CA MET A 21 2.66 -17.29 -7.81
C MET A 21 1.46 -17.45 -8.74
N GLU A 22 0.25 -17.58 -8.19
CA GLU A 22 -0.99 -17.67 -8.97
C GLU A 22 -1.20 -16.42 -9.83
N ALA A 23 -1.04 -15.23 -9.26
CA ALA A 23 -1.14 -13.97 -10.00
C ALA A 23 -0.12 -13.90 -11.15
N THR A 24 1.12 -14.31 -10.91
CA THR A 24 2.19 -14.34 -11.92
C THR A 24 1.88 -15.33 -13.05
N ASP A 25 1.38 -16.53 -12.73
CA ASP A 25 0.98 -17.53 -13.70
C ASP A 25 -0.18 -17.06 -14.60
N GLU A 26 -1.06 -16.20 -14.04
CA GLU A 26 -2.17 -15.56 -14.78
C GLU A 26 -1.75 -14.26 -15.50
N GLY A 27 -0.48 -13.87 -15.41
CA GLY A 27 0.10 -12.72 -16.12
C GLY A 27 -0.08 -11.38 -15.43
N TYR A 28 -0.28 -11.36 -14.12
CA TYR A 28 -0.29 -10.16 -13.29
C TYR A 28 1.08 -9.92 -12.65
N ASP A 29 1.34 -8.67 -12.26
CA ASP A 29 2.59 -8.28 -11.60
C ASP A 29 2.55 -8.55 -10.10
N GLU A 30 1.35 -8.52 -9.47
CA GLU A 30 1.17 -8.67 -8.02
C GLU A 30 -0.25 -9.15 -7.67
N ALA A 31 -0.39 -9.75 -6.49
CA ALA A 31 -1.67 -10.19 -5.94
C ALA A 31 -2.21 -9.20 -4.90
N LEU A 32 -3.51 -8.95 -4.94
CA LEU A 32 -4.23 -8.24 -3.88
C LEU A 32 -4.98 -9.25 -3.02
N LEU A 33 -4.69 -9.26 -1.72
CA LEU A 33 -5.23 -10.22 -0.76
C LEU A 33 -6.48 -9.67 -0.07
N LEU A 34 -7.42 -10.57 0.18
CA LEU A 34 -8.61 -10.29 0.98
C LEU A 34 -8.51 -10.98 2.36
N ASP A 35 -9.17 -10.41 3.36
CA ASP A 35 -9.35 -11.09 4.65
C ASP A 35 -10.42 -12.21 4.55
N SER A 36 -10.62 -12.96 5.62
CA SER A 36 -11.59 -14.07 5.67
C SER A 36 -13.04 -13.62 5.51
N GLN A 37 -13.33 -12.34 5.54
CA GLN A 37 -14.65 -11.75 5.36
C GLN A 37 -14.83 -11.08 3.98
N GLY A 38 -13.81 -11.17 3.12
CA GLY A 38 -13.83 -10.62 1.77
C GLY A 38 -13.47 -9.13 1.66
N PHE A 39 -12.94 -8.52 2.72
CA PHE A 39 -12.42 -7.16 2.65
C PHE A 39 -10.96 -7.14 2.25
N VAL A 40 -10.55 -6.08 1.59
CA VAL A 40 -9.17 -5.86 1.16
C VAL A 40 -8.24 -5.81 2.37
N SER A 41 -7.16 -6.56 2.30
CA SER A 41 -6.12 -6.61 3.33
C SER A 41 -4.87 -5.86 2.87
N GLU A 42 -4.09 -6.45 2.00
CA GLU A 42 -2.81 -5.90 1.52
C GLU A 42 -2.39 -6.60 0.21
N GLY A 43 -1.29 -6.20 -0.42
CA GLY A 43 -0.63 -6.98 -1.47
C GLY A 43 0.11 -8.18 -0.88
N ALA A 44 0.73 -9.01 -1.71
CA ALA A 44 1.49 -10.18 -1.22
C ALA A 44 2.70 -9.77 -0.37
N GLY A 45 3.31 -8.64 -0.65
CA GLY A 45 4.44 -8.08 0.13
C GLY A 45 4.30 -6.59 0.47
N GLU A 46 3.16 -5.95 0.17
CA GLU A 46 2.93 -4.51 0.20
C GLU A 46 1.63 -4.13 0.90
N ASN A 47 1.62 -2.95 1.52
CA ASN A 47 0.37 -2.35 1.95
C ASN A 47 -0.29 -1.60 0.78
N VAL A 48 -1.63 -1.55 0.77
CA VAL A 48 -2.41 -0.89 -0.29
C VAL A 48 -3.06 0.40 0.20
N PHE A 49 -3.13 1.38 -0.68
CA PHE A 49 -3.83 2.65 -0.50
C PHE A 49 -4.74 2.91 -1.70
N VAL A 50 -5.93 3.40 -1.42
CA VAL A 50 -6.98 3.72 -2.38
C VAL A 50 -7.27 5.20 -2.29
N VAL A 51 -7.29 5.90 -3.41
CA VAL A 51 -7.67 7.33 -3.46
C VAL A 51 -9.06 7.44 -4.08
N LYS A 52 -9.95 8.15 -3.40
CA LYS A 52 -11.29 8.48 -3.90
C LYS A 52 -11.69 9.86 -3.45
N ASP A 53 -12.14 10.68 -4.39
CA ASP A 53 -12.61 12.05 -4.17
C ASP A 53 -11.62 12.90 -3.34
N GLY A 54 -10.31 12.72 -3.61
CA GLY A 54 -9.24 13.46 -2.93
C GLY A 54 -8.84 12.94 -1.56
N VAL A 55 -9.51 11.93 -1.02
CA VAL A 55 -9.20 11.27 0.27
C VAL A 55 -8.45 9.96 0.02
N ILE A 56 -7.45 9.70 0.84
CA ILE A 56 -6.69 8.45 0.81
C ILE A 56 -7.29 7.48 1.82
N TYR A 57 -7.61 6.28 1.39
CA TYR A 57 -8.08 5.20 2.26
C TYR A 57 -7.05 4.07 2.30
N THR A 58 -6.93 3.39 3.44
CA THR A 58 -6.11 2.18 3.57
C THR A 58 -6.80 1.22 4.53
N PRO A 59 -6.66 -0.11 4.34
CA PRO A 59 -7.18 -1.07 5.28
C PRO A 59 -6.68 -0.80 6.70
N ASP A 60 -7.57 -0.89 7.67
CA ASP A 60 -7.17 -0.90 9.06
C ASP A 60 -6.47 -2.22 9.42
N LEU A 61 -5.72 -2.24 10.51
CA LEU A 61 -4.92 -3.41 10.88
C LEU A 61 -5.77 -4.62 11.31
N SER A 62 -7.09 -4.46 11.51
CA SER A 62 -7.99 -5.57 11.80
C SER A 62 -8.22 -6.48 10.59
N ALA A 63 -7.97 -5.96 9.37
CA ALA A 63 -7.99 -6.74 8.13
C ALA A 63 -6.79 -7.71 7.98
N GLY A 64 -5.92 -7.80 8.98
CA GLY A 64 -4.74 -8.68 8.98
C GLY A 64 -3.51 -8.09 8.29
N ALA A 65 -3.60 -6.88 7.75
CA ALA A 65 -2.48 -6.21 7.09
C ALA A 65 -1.29 -5.97 8.03
N LEU A 66 -0.08 -6.06 7.49
CA LEU A 66 1.14 -5.70 8.21
C LEU A 66 1.14 -4.20 8.52
N ASN A 67 1.56 -3.82 9.73
CA ASN A 67 1.85 -2.42 10.04
C ASN A 67 3.22 -2.02 9.47
N GLY A 68 3.26 -1.80 8.15
CA GLY A 68 4.49 -1.55 7.41
C GLY A 68 5.14 -0.21 7.74
N ILE A 69 6.48 -0.16 7.73
CA ILE A 69 7.22 1.09 7.96
C ILE A 69 6.97 2.10 6.83
N THR A 70 6.91 1.67 5.59
CA THR A 70 6.59 2.53 4.44
C THR A 70 5.14 3.02 4.52
N ARG A 71 4.20 2.16 4.93
CA ARG A 71 2.83 2.58 5.23
C ARG A 71 2.80 3.72 6.25
N ASN A 72 3.53 3.58 7.35
CA ASN A 72 3.61 4.62 8.38
C ASN A 72 4.26 5.91 7.85
N THR A 73 5.27 5.80 7.01
CA THR A 73 5.89 6.96 6.32
C THR A 73 4.86 7.72 5.49
N VAL A 74 3.97 7.03 4.76
CA VAL A 74 2.91 7.68 3.99
C VAL A 74 1.95 8.48 4.87
N PHE A 75 1.62 8.02 6.08
CA PHE A 75 0.80 8.81 7.02
C PHE A 75 1.48 10.13 7.40
N HIS A 76 2.79 10.13 7.63
CA HIS A 76 3.55 11.35 7.91
C HIS A 76 3.59 12.28 6.70
N ILE A 77 3.85 11.74 5.52
CA ILE A 77 3.88 12.50 4.26
C ILE A 77 2.52 13.15 3.99
N ALA A 78 1.44 12.38 4.08
CA ALA A 78 0.09 12.89 3.83
C ALA A 78 -0.27 14.03 4.79
N LYS A 79 0.07 13.88 6.08
CA LYS A 79 -0.11 14.95 7.07
C LYS A 79 0.64 16.23 6.68
N ASP A 80 1.86 16.11 6.20
CA ASP A 80 2.68 17.24 5.79
C ASP A 80 2.14 17.93 4.52
N LEU A 81 1.54 17.15 3.64
CA LEU A 81 0.93 17.63 2.41
C LEU A 81 -0.52 18.13 2.60
N GLY A 82 -1.07 18.03 3.82
CA GLY A 82 -2.45 18.38 4.12
C GLY A 82 -3.47 17.44 3.46
N LEU A 83 -3.07 16.19 3.17
CA LEU A 83 -3.93 15.15 2.60
C LEU A 83 -4.58 14.34 3.72
N GLU A 84 -5.87 14.05 3.57
CA GLU A 84 -6.59 13.20 4.51
C GLU A 84 -6.31 11.72 4.24
N ILE A 85 -5.98 10.97 5.31
CA ILE A 85 -5.94 9.50 5.28
C ILE A 85 -6.95 8.94 6.27
N VAL A 86 -7.78 8.02 5.79
CA VAL A 86 -8.78 7.31 6.59
C VAL A 86 -8.46 5.81 6.59
N GLN A 87 -8.32 5.25 7.78
CA GLN A 87 -8.21 3.80 7.96
C GLN A 87 -9.60 3.21 8.09
N LYS A 88 -9.97 2.29 7.21
CA LYS A 88 -11.27 1.63 7.24
C LYS A 88 -11.19 0.25 6.58
N ARG A 89 -12.23 -0.54 6.74
CA ARG A 89 -12.42 -1.73 5.92
C ARG A 89 -12.80 -1.29 4.49
N ILE A 90 -12.19 -1.90 3.50
CA ILE A 90 -12.36 -1.57 2.08
C ILE A 90 -12.91 -2.81 1.38
N THR A 91 -14.00 -2.66 0.65
CA THR A 91 -14.53 -3.74 -0.19
C THR A 91 -13.78 -3.79 -1.52
N ARG A 92 -13.82 -4.93 -2.21
CA ARG A 92 -13.25 -5.06 -3.55
C ARG A 92 -13.92 -4.09 -4.53
N ASP A 93 -15.22 -3.87 -4.41
CA ASP A 93 -15.98 -2.98 -5.29
C ASP A 93 -15.53 -1.52 -5.17
N GLU A 94 -15.13 -1.09 -3.98
CA GLU A 94 -14.60 0.27 -3.76
C GLU A 94 -13.30 0.51 -4.54
N ILE A 95 -12.51 -0.53 -4.81
CA ILE A 95 -11.28 -0.40 -5.61
C ILE A 95 -11.60 -0.11 -7.07
N TYR A 96 -12.58 -0.79 -7.66
CA TYR A 96 -12.91 -0.59 -9.07
C TYR A 96 -13.41 0.82 -9.40
N ILE A 97 -13.94 1.54 -8.40
CA ILE A 97 -14.42 2.93 -8.56
C ILE A 97 -13.43 3.96 -8.02
N ALA A 98 -12.22 3.54 -7.63
CA ALA A 98 -11.18 4.43 -7.14
C ALA A 98 -10.64 5.36 -8.22
N ASP A 99 -10.15 6.53 -7.82
CA ASP A 99 -9.50 7.47 -8.72
C ASP A 99 -8.03 7.12 -8.91
N GLU A 100 -7.37 6.63 -7.84
CA GLU A 100 -5.99 6.17 -7.85
C GLU A 100 -5.84 4.98 -6.89
N LEU A 101 -4.86 4.14 -7.17
CA LEU A 101 -4.49 3.00 -6.33
C LEU A 101 -2.97 2.89 -6.28
N PHE A 102 -2.38 2.60 -5.12
CA PHE A 102 -0.94 2.39 -5.01
C PHE A 102 -0.57 1.43 -3.89
N PHE A 103 0.52 0.72 -4.11
CA PHE A 103 1.19 -0.10 -3.11
C PHE A 103 2.30 0.66 -2.38
N THR A 104 2.62 0.20 -1.16
CA THR A 104 3.77 0.67 -0.41
C THR A 104 4.50 -0.48 0.28
N GLY A 105 5.82 -0.47 0.18
CA GLY A 105 6.67 -1.49 0.79
C GLY A 105 8.13 -1.07 0.78
N THR A 106 9.00 -1.84 1.41
CA THR A 106 10.45 -1.56 1.37
C THR A 106 11.00 -1.75 -0.04
N ALA A 107 10.61 -2.81 -0.74
CA ALA A 107 11.02 -3.06 -2.11
C ALA A 107 10.16 -2.31 -3.13
N ALA A 108 8.84 -2.23 -2.89
CA ALA A 108 7.90 -1.55 -3.76
C ALA A 108 7.95 -0.02 -3.61
N GLU A 109 8.57 0.51 -2.53
CA GLU A 109 8.58 1.95 -2.25
C GLU A 109 7.16 2.53 -2.24
N VAL A 110 6.80 3.36 -3.23
CA VAL A 110 5.44 3.83 -3.52
C VAL A 110 5.18 3.53 -4.99
N THR A 111 4.43 2.49 -5.27
CA THR A 111 4.20 2.00 -6.64
C THR A 111 2.73 2.16 -7.04
N PRO A 112 2.40 2.97 -8.06
CA PRO A 112 1.04 3.10 -8.56
C PRO A 112 0.55 1.78 -9.17
N ILE A 113 -0.73 1.49 -8.99
CA ILE A 113 -1.42 0.34 -9.59
C ILE A 113 -2.32 0.89 -10.70
N ARG A 114 -2.15 0.36 -11.90
CA ARG A 114 -2.89 0.81 -13.09
C ARG A 114 -4.22 0.09 -13.30
N GLU A 115 -4.27 -1.18 -12.87
CA GLU A 115 -5.42 -2.04 -13.10
C GLU A 115 -5.57 -3.08 -12.00
N LEU A 116 -6.79 -3.55 -11.78
CA LEU A 116 -7.12 -4.71 -10.96
C LEU A 116 -8.03 -5.64 -11.78
N ASP A 117 -7.69 -6.93 -11.85
CA ASP A 117 -8.47 -7.94 -12.61
C ASP A 117 -8.72 -7.53 -14.07
N ARG A 118 -7.73 -6.89 -14.71
CA ARG A 118 -7.81 -6.34 -16.07
C ARG A 118 -8.83 -5.22 -16.26
N VAL A 119 -9.27 -4.62 -15.15
CA VAL A 119 -10.09 -3.41 -15.14
C VAL A 119 -9.19 -2.23 -14.77
N GLU A 120 -9.13 -1.24 -15.65
CA GLU A 120 -8.34 -0.03 -15.44
C GLU A 120 -8.87 0.78 -14.24
N ILE A 121 -7.97 1.23 -13.36
CA ILE A 121 -8.29 2.06 -12.21
C ILE A 121 -8.01 3.52 -12.53
N GLY A 122 -9.02 4.37 -12.35
CA GLY A 122 -8.91 5.80 -12.63
C GLY A 122 -8.51 6.06 -14.08
N SER A 123 -7.31 6.59 -14.31
CA SER A 123 -6.76 6.86 -15.64
C SER A 123 -5.80 5.77 -16.15
N GLY A 124 -5.69 4.63 -15.48
CA GLY A 124 -4.73 3.58 -15.79
C GLY A 124 -3.26 3.98 -15.63
N SER A 125 -3.00 5.07 -14.92
CA SER A 125 -1.67 5.62 -14.73
C SER A 125 -1.52 6.25 -13.34
N ARG A 126 -0.27 6.65 -13.00
CA ARG A 126 -0.01 7.33 -11.73
C ARG A 126 -0.82 8.62 -11.62
N GLY A 127 -1.74 8.68 -10.67
CA GLY A 127 -2.54 9.86 -10.41
C GLY A 127 -1.82 10.94 -9.59
N PRO A 128 -2.40 12.14 -9.50
CA PRO A 128 -1.73 13.31 -8.91
C PRO A 128 -1.49 13.20 -7.40
N ILE A 129 -2.31 12.47 -6.65
CA ILE A 129 -2.09 12.26 -5.21
C ILE A 129 -0.97 11.25 -5.00
N THR A 130 -0.99 10.14 -5.72
CA THR A 130 0.09 9.15 -5.71
C THR A 130 1.43 9.80 -6.10
N GLU A 131 1.44 10.67 -7.10
CA GLU A 131 2.65 11.40 -7.51
C GLU A 131 3.20 12.27 -6.39
N LYS A 132 2.36 13.04 -5.69
CA LYS A 132 2.79 13.87 -4.57
C LYS A 132 3.39 13.03 -3.44
N ILE A 133 2.73 11.93 -3.07
CA ILE A 133 3.22 11.01 -2.03
C ILE A 133 4.56 10.40 -2.45
N GLN A 134 4.65 9.90 -3.69
CA GLN A 134 5.85 9.26 -4.21
C GLN A 134 7.05 10.23 -4.26
N ASN A 135 6.85 11.45 -4.75
CA ASN A 135 7.90 12.46 -4.81
C ASN A 135 8.40 12.84 -3.41
N ALA A 136 7.48 13.06 -2.46
CA ALA A 136 7.84 13.34 -1.07
C ALA A 136 8.57 12.16 -0.41
N PHE A 137 8.16 10.92 -0.70
CA PHE A 137 8.85 9.72 -0.24
C PHE A 137 10.29 9.68 -0.76
N PHE A 138 10.50 9.89 -2.06
CA PHE A 138 11.84 9.92 -2.64
C PHE A 138 12.70 11.06 -2.10
N ASP A 139 12.13 12.22 -1.77
CA ASP A 139 12.87 13.29 -1.12
C ASP A 139 13.35 12.91 0.28
N ILE A 140 12.56 12.15 1.02
CA ILE A 140 12.94 11.64 2.33
C ILE A 140 14.07 10.61 2.21
N VAL A 141 13.88 9.55 1.43
CA VAL A 141 14.86 8.44 1.36
C VAL A 141 16.17 8.84 0.73
N ASN A 142 16.18 9.89 -0.12
CA ASN A 142 17.39 10.45 -0.72
C ASN A 142 18.03 11.57 0.14
N GLY A 143 17.53 11.81 1.37
CA GLY A 143 18.10 12.82 2.28
C GLY A 143 17.84 14.27 1.89
N ARG A 144 16.93 14.53 0.94
CA ARG A 144 16.60 15.89 0.49
C ARG A 144 15.61 16.61 1.40
N ASN A 145 14.97 15.90 2.32
CA ASN A 145 14.05 16.48 3.30
C ASN A 145 14.66 16.51 4.70
N PRO A 146 15.15 17.67 5.18
CA PRO A 146 15.85 17.78 6.46
C PRO A 146 14.97 17.44 7.67
N LYS A 147 13.65 17.57 7.56
CA LYS A 147 12.70 17.22 8.63
C LYS A 147 12.82 15.76 9.03
N TYR A 148 13.11 14.89 8.07
CA TYR A 148 13.18 13.44 8.24
C TYR A 148 14.62 12.89 8.23
N ALA A 149 15.63 13.75 8.27
CA ALA A 149 17.05 13.34 8.27
C ALA A 149 17.37 12.35 9.41
N HIS A 150 16.67 12.45 10.56
CA HIS A 150 16.83 11.54 11.68
C HIS A 150 16.31 10.11 11.44
N TRP A 151 15.60 9.85 10.33
CA TRP A 151 15.18 8.52 9.93
C TRP A 151 16.26 7.80 9.11
N LEU A 152 17.26 8.52 8.64
CA LEU A 152 18.30 7.98 7.78
C LEU A 152 19.53 7.62 8.60
N THR A 153 20.15 6.49 8.28
CA THR A 153 21.44 6.08 8.81
C THR A 153 22.45 6.16 7.66
N ALA A 154 23.51 6.95 7.86
CA ALA A 154 24.61 7.00 6.89
C ALA A 154 25.31 5.63 6.87
N VAL A 155 25.58 5.12 5.68
CA VAL A 155 26.31 3.87 5.44
C VAL A 155 27.71 4.20 4.94
#